data_31e8db96ba346f256d50b12cd18495de
#
_entry.id   31e8db96ba346f256d50b12cd18495de
#
_cell.length_a   1.000
_cell.length_b   1.000
_cell.length_c   1.000
_cell.angle_alpha   90.00
_cell.angle_beta   90.00
_cell.angle_gamma   90.00
#
_symmetry.space_group_name_H-M   'P 1'
#
loop_
_entity.id
_entity.type
_entity.pdbx_description
1 polymer ?
#
loop_
_entity_poly.entity_id
_entity_poly.type
_entity_poly.pdbx_seq_one_letter_code
_entity_poly.pdbx_strand_id
1 'polypeptide(L)'
;MKQRWLAFCAVAAGSYTLIGCAVSPEEDPVYIRMNDLDARVQRIERVVTNQSLIEMAQRIDALQAELRAMRGEVEVLQNQSEGGKTQTRSLYGDLEKRIAALETLGGVAGSSAGSPGVLAPPVGAAPGGSGEQASYDAAFNALKGSDYPRAIAGFKNFVSTYPASPLASNAQYWLGEAYYVNREYPNAITAFQRVITDWPDSRKAPDALVKVGFTQAALGKTTEARDTLENVQKRYPGTEAAALAADRLKRMSNGK
;
A
#
# COMPACT_ATOMS: atom_id res chain seq x y z
N MET A 1 34.97 94.26 6.84
CA MET A 1 35.25 95.51 6.01
C MET A 1 34.73 95.31 4.61
N LYS A 2 33.86 96.26 4.22
CA LYS A 2 33.66 96.78 2.85
C LYS A 2 33.31 95.77 1.76
N GLN A 3 32.06 95.79 1.31
CA GLN A 3 31.48 96.64 0.27
C GLN A 3 32.08 96.25 -1.07
N ARG A 4 31.36 96.02 -2.11
CA ARG A 4 30.43 96.78 -2.91
C ARG A 4 30.28 96.06 -4.27
N TRP A 5 29.13 95.87 -4.75
CA TRP A 5 28.33 96.59 -5.78
C TRP A 5 28.38 96.00 -7.19
N LEU A 6 27.16 95.64 -7.61
CA LEU A 6 26.49 96.02 -8.87
C LEU A 6 27.13 95.48 -10.18
N ALA A 7 26.41 94.99 -11.14
CA ALA A 7 25.18 95.44 -11.75
C ALA A 7 24.69 94.42 -12.81
N PHE A 8 23.44 94.38 -12.97
CA PHE A 8 22.62 94.31 -14.21
C PHE A 8 23.20 93.60 -15.44
N CYS A 9 22.50 92.54 -15.92
CA CYS A 9 21.90 92.56 -17.26
C CYS A 9 20.81 91.48 -17.37
N ALA A 10 19.62 91.93 -17.67
CA ALA A 10 18.45 91.13 -18.03
C ALA A 10 18.65 90.57 -19.41
N VAL A 11 18.45 89.26 -19.58
CA VAL A 11 18.04 88.64 -20.83
C VAL A 11 16.92 87.72 -20.54
N ALA A 12 15.73 88.11 -20.96
CA ALA A 12 14.53 87.27 -21.01
C ALA A 12 14.74 86.26 -22.11
N ALA A 13 14.81 85.00 -21.72
CA ALA A 13 14.60 83.83 -22.59
C ALA A 13 13.61 82.91 -21.96
N GLY A 14 12.43 82.81 -22.56
CA GLY A 14 11.29 82.00 -22.11
C GLY A 14 11.68 80.58 -22.05
N SER A 15 11.71 80.05 -20.83
CA SER A 15 11.70 78.60 -20.58
C SER A 15 10.28 78.18 -20.44
N TYR A 16 9.72 77.53 -21.44
CA TYR A 16 8.56 76.74 -21.38
C TYR A 16 8.87 75.57 -20.41
N THR A 17 8.46 75.67 -19.17
CA THR A 17 8.40 74.54 -18.25
C THR A 17 7.24 73.70 -18.67
N LEU A 18 7.55 72.62 -19.41
CA LEU A 18 6.69 71.47 -19.51
C LEU A 18 6.52 70.84 -18.06
N ILE A 19 5.48 71.26 -17.40
CA ILE A 19 5.01 70.58 -16.22
C ILE A 19 4.40 69.25 -16.71
N GLY A 20 5.27 68.30 -16.98
CA GLY A 20 4.83 66.88 -17.04
C GLY A 20 4.31 66.50 -15.65
N CYS A 21 3.03 66.20 -15.53
CA CYS A 21 2.51 65.54 -14.38
C CYS A 21 3.25 64.21 -14.23
N ALA A 22 4.35 64.22 -13.50
CA ALA A 22 4.94 62.98 -12.96
C ALA A 22 3.99 62.50 -11.86
N VAL A 23 2.99 61.70 -12.25
CA VAL A 23 2.25 60.91 -11.28
C VAL A 23 3.30 60.06 -10.57
N SER A 24 3.41 60.22 -9.26
CA SER A 24 4.30 59.40 -8.47
C SER A 24 3.96 57.93 -8.70
N PRO A 25 4.91 57.02 -8.88
CA PRO A 25 4.61 55.63 -9.15
C PRO A 25 3.73 54.95 -8.06
N GLU A 26 3.64 55.61 -6.91
CA GLU A 26 2.78 55.15 -5.77
C GLU A 26 1.30 55.53 -5.95
N GLU A 27 0.95 56.44 -6.86
CA GLU A 27 -0.45 56.85 -7.13
C GLU A 27 -1.03 56.22 -8.39
N ASP A 28 -0.23 55.40 -9.11
CA ASP A 28 -0.74 54.68 -10.29
C ASP A 28 -1.68 53.55 -9.85
N PRO A 29 -2.97 53.56 -10.27
CA PRO A 29 -3.93 52.54 -9.93
C PRO A 29 -3.49 51.13 -10.34
N VAL A 30 -2.66 51.00 -11.34
CA VAL A 30 -2.09 49.74 -11.81
C VAL A 30 -1.01 49.25 -10.84
N TYR A 31 -0.16 50.14 -10.36
CA TYR A 31 0.87 49.83 -9.38
C TYR A 31 0.30 49.42 -8.03
N ILE A 32 -0.75 50.11 -7.57
CA ILE A 32 -1.48 49.74 -6.31
C ILE A 32 -2.11 48.36 -6.43
N ARG A 33 -2.76 48.05 -7.56
CA ARG A 33 -3.33 46.74 -7.81
C ARG A 33 -2.30 45.61 -7.90
N MET A 34 -1.17 45.87 -8.54
CA MET A 34 -0.08 44.93 -8.69
C MET A 34 0.53 44.59 -7.32
N ASN A 35 0.74 45.60 -6.48
CA ASN A 35 1.23 45.41 -5.11
C ASN A 35 0.25 44.70 -4.19
N ASP A 36 -1.06 44.94 -4.34
CA ASP A 36 -2.10 44.19 -3.64
C ASP A 36 -2.15 42.71 -4.08
N LEU A 37 -2.02 42.45 -5.39
CA LEU A 37 -1.94 41.09 -5.91
C LEU A 37 -0.70 40.36 -5.40
N ASP A 38 0.47 41.04 -5.38
CA ASP A 38 1.71 40.44 -4.88
C ASP A 38 1.61 40.11 -3.39
N ALA A 39 1.03 41.00 -2.59
CA ALA A 39 0.77 40.76 -1.17
C ALA A 39 -0.22 39.60 -0.93
N ARG A 40 -1.21 39.44 -1.81
CA ARG A 40 -2.17 38.31 -1.76
C ARG A 40 -1.51 36.99 -2.16
N VAL A 41 -0.68 36.98 -3.20
CA VAL A 41 0.08 35.79 -3.63
C VAL A 41 1.01 35.34 -2.53
N GLN A 42 1.81 36.23 -1.95
CA GLN A 42 2.71 35.92 -0.83
C GLN A 42 1.97 35.42 0.42
N ARG A 43 0.74 35.89 0.65
CA ARG A 43 -0.10 35.39 1.74
C ARG A 43 -0.59 33.98 1.47
N ILE A 44 -1.04 33.71 0.25
CA ILE A 44 -1.49 32.37 -0.21
C ILE A 44 -0.31 31.39 -0.17
N GLU A 45 0.86 31.78 -0.68
CA GLU A 45 2.05 30.93 -0.66
C GLU A 45 2.46 30.54 0.77
N ARG A 46 2.44 31.48 1.71
CA ARG A 46 2.74 31.19 3.12
C ARG A 46 1.72 30.24 3.76
N VAL A 47 0.43 30.42 3.47
CA VAL A 47 -0.64 29.56 4.01
C VAL A 47 -0.53 28.16 3.40
N VAL A 48 -0.35 28.05 2.09
CA VAL A 48 -0.25 26.76 1.39
C VAL A 48 0.99 25.98 1.84
N THR A 49 2.15 26.64 1.95
CA THR A 49 3.41 25.99 2.36
C THR A 49 3.36 25.55 3.81
N ASN A 50 2.87 26.39 4.72
CA ASN A 50 2.80 26.04 6.14
C ASN A 50 1.74 24.96 6.40
N GLN A 51 0.59 25.01 5.74
CA GLN A 51 -0.48 24.02 5.91
C GLN A 51 -0.04 22.64 5.37
N SER A 52 0.65 22.61 4.23
CA SER A 52 1.19 21.38 3.65
C SER A 52 2.27 20.74 4.54
N LEU A 53 3.17 21.54 5.12
CA LEU A 53 4.21 21.04 6.02
C LEU A 53 3.64 20.49 7.33
N ILE A 54 2.67 21.19 7.93
CA ILE A 54 2.00 20.73 9.16
C ILE A 54 1.21 19.45 8.89
N GLU A 55 0.47 19.38 7.78
CA GLU A 55 -0.27 18.17 7.41
C GLU A 55 0.67 16.98 7.13
N MET A 56 1.80 17.23 6.48
CA MET A 56 2.81 16.20 6.24
C MET A 56 3.45 15.72 7.56
N ALA A 57 3.77 16.63 8.48
CA ALA A 57 4.28 16.28 9.80
C ALA A 57 3.26 15.42 10.58
N GLN A 58 1.99 15.82 10.60
CA GLN A 58 0.93 15.04 11.24
C GLN A 58 0.75 13.64 10.62
N ARG A 59 0.86 13.52 9.30
CA ARG A 59 0.83 12.21 8.62
C ARG A 59 2.04 11.34 8.98
N ILE A 60 3.21 11.92 9.09
CA ILE A 60 4.42 11.22 9.53
C ILE A 60 4.25 10.71 10.96
N ASP A 61 3.74 11.54 11.86
CA ASP A 61 3.49 11.15 13.25
C ASP A 61 2.43 10.04 13.36
N ALA A 62 1.35 10.12 12.58
CA ALA A 62 0.32 9.10 12.49
C ALA A 62 0.89 7.77 11.97
N LEU A 63 1.68 7.79 10.89
CA LEU A 63 2.34 6.60 10.35
C LEU A 63 3.34 5.99 11.33
N GLN A 64 4.07 6.81 12.07
CA GLN A 64 4.98 6.32 13.11
C GLN A 64 4.23 5.68 14.29
N ALA A 65 3.06 6.21 14.65
CA ALA A 65 2.20 5.61 15.66
C ALA A 65 1.64 4.26 15.21
N GLU A 66 1.20 4.16 13.96
CA GLU A 66 0.71 2.93 13.33
C GLU A 66 1.82 1.86 13.24
N LEU A 67 3.03 2.26 12.85
CA LEU A 67 4.20 1.36 12.84
C LEU A 67 4.53 0.83 14.25
N ARG A 68 4.41 1.65 15.29
CA ARG A 68 4.61 1.20 16.68
C ARG A 68 3.53 0.24 17.13
N ALA A 69 2.27 0.50 16.77
CA ALA A 69 1.16 -0.40 17.07
C ALA A 69 1.32 -1.75 16.36
N MET A 70 1.64 -1.76 15.06
CA MET A 70 1.88 -2.99 14.31
C MET A 70 3.08 -3.79 14.85
N ARG A 71 4.16 -3.11 15.28
CA ARG A 71 5.30 -3.80 15.94
C ARG A 71 4.87 -4.49 17.24
N GLY A 72 4.06 -3.83 18.06
CA GLY A 72 3.51 -4.42 19.28
C GLY A 72 2.62 -5.63 18.99
N GLU A 73 1.80 -5.57 17.94
CA GLU A 73 0.95 -6.69 17.52
C GLU A 73 1.78 -7.88 17.01
N VAL A 74 2.83 -7.62 16.24
CA VAL A 74 3.78 -8.65 15.79
C VAL A 74 4.48 -9.32 16.98
N GLU A 75 4.90 -8.55 17.98
CA GLU A 75 5.55 -9.09 19.19
C GLU A 75 4.60 -9.95 20.02
N VAL A 76 3.33 -9.55 20.16
CA VAL A 76 2.29 -10.36 20.80
C VAL A 76 2.04 -11.65 20.04
N LEU A 77 1.95 -11.60 18.71
CA LEU A 77 1.76 -12.78 17.86
C LEU A 77 2.99 -13.72 17.89
N GLN A 78 4.19 -13.18 17.95
CA GLN A 78 5.42 -13.96 18.12
C GLN A 78 5.43 -14.69 19.47
N ASN A 79 5.13 -13.99 20.55
CA ASN A 79 5.02 -14.59 21.89
C ASN A 79 3.93 -15.68 21.96
N GLN A 80 2.78 -15.44 21.33
CA GLN A 80 1.72 -16.46 21.21
C GLN A 80 2.17 -17.69 20.40
N SER A 81 2.90 -17.45 19.31
CA SER A 81 3.44 -18.54 18.47
C SER A 81 4.50 -19.36 19.22
N GLU A 82 5.36 -18.71 20.00
CA GLU A 82 6.37 -19.40 20.82
C GLU A 82 5.73 -20.15 21.98
N GLY A 83 4.72 -19.58 22.62
CA GLY A 83 3.91 -20.26 23.62
C GLY A 83 3.22 -21.50 23.06
N GLY A 84 2.65 -21.41 21.86
CA GLY A 84 2.05 -22.55 21.16
C GLY A 84 3.05 -23.65 20.82
N LYS A 85 4.27 -23.29 20.39
CA LYS A 85 5.35 -24.25 20.10
C LYS A 85 5.82 -24.99 21.36
N THR A 86 5.95 -24.30 22.48
CA THR A 86 6.34 -24.92 23.75
C THR A 86 5.27 -25.84 24.29
N GLN A 87 3.99 -25.46 24.19
CA GLN A 87 2.86 -26.30 24.58
C GLN A 87 2.75 -27.53 23.68
N THR A 88 2.92 -27.38 22.38
CA THR A 88 2.93 -28.52 21.45
C THR A 88 4.08 -29.49 21.76
N ARG A 89 5.28 -28.95 22.03
CA ARG A 89 6.44 -29.77 22.39
C ARG A 89 6.26 -30.50 23.72
N SER A 90 5.59 -29.90 24.72
CA SER A 90 5.26 -30.57 25.99
C SER A 90 4.22 -31.67 25.81
N LEU A 91 3.23 -31.46 24.93
CA LEU A 91 2.23 -32.48 24.58
C LEU A 91 2.86 -33.69 23.85
N TYR A 92 3.76 -33.44 22.90
CA TYR A 92 4.50 -34.53 22.24
C TYR A 92 5.39 -35.31 23.22
N GLY A 93 6.07 -34.61 24.13
CA GLY A 93 6.86 -35.28 25.18
C GLY A 93 6.01 -36.09 26.18
N ASP A 94 4.79 -35.66 26.47
CA ASP A 94 3.85 -36.46 27.29
C ASP A 94 3.30 -37.67 26.52
N LEU A 95 3.01 -37.48 25.22
CA LEU A 95 2.57 -38.57 24.35
C LEU A 95 3.64 -39.66 24.20
N GLU A 96 4.90 -39.26 23.99
CA GLU A 96 6.04 -40.20 23.92
C GLU A 96 6.21 -40.98 25.22
N LYS A 97 6.09 -40.34 26.38
CA LYS A 97 6.14 -41.00 27.67
C LYS A 97 4.99 -42.03 27.86
N ARG A 98 3.79 -41.67 27.38
CA ARG A 98 2.61 -42.56 27.47
C ARG A 98 2.73 -43.74 26.49
N ILE A 99 3.30 -43.54 25.30
CA ILE A 99 3.59 -44.58 24.33
C ILE A 99 4.64 -45.54 24.92
N ALA A 100 5.74 -45.04 25.44
CA ALA A 100 6.77 -45.85 26.08
C ALA A 100 6.25 -46.62 27.30
N ALA A 101 5.33 -46.04 28.07
CA ALA A 101 4.67 -46.71 29.18
C ALA A 101 3.72 -47.85 28.71
N LEU A 102 3.03 -47.64 27.59
CA LEU A 102 2.17 -48.68 26.98
C LEU A 102 2.99 -49.82 26.35
N GLU A 103 4.15 -49.49 25.72
CA GLU A 103 5.07 -50.50 25.20
C GLU A 103 5.70 -51.38 26.33
N THR A 104 6.01 -50.74 27.45
CA THR A 104 6.52 -51.49 28.62
C THR A 104 5.46 -52.36 29.31
N LEU A 105 4.18 -51.95 29.26
CA LEU A 105 3.05 -52.73 29.77
C LEU A 105 2.54 -53.77 28.78
N GLY A 106 2.76 -53.59 27.45
CA GLY A 106 2.38 -54.50 26.38
C GLY A 106 3.38 -55.63 26.10
N GLY A 107 4.52 -55.65 26.80
CA GLY A 107 5.60 -56.62 26.59
C GLY A 107 5.37 -58.05 27.12
N VAL A 108 4.17 -58.42 27.58
CA VAL A 108 3.86 -59.76 28.01
C VAL A 108 2.51 -60.22 27.47
N ALA A 109 2.46 -60.55 26.19
CA ALA A 109 1.58 -61.60 25.65
C ALA A 109 1.72 -61.76 24.13
N GLY A 110 2.29 -62.89 23.70
CA GLY A 110 1.73 -63.61 22.56
C GLY A 110 2.26 -63.35 21.18
N SER A 111 3.26 -64.18 20.84
CA SER A 111 3.54 -64.57 19.47
C SER A 111 2.30 -65.04 18.72
N SER A 112 2.05 -64.51 17.52
CA SER A 112 1.74 -65.36 16.35
C SER A 112 1.57 -64.53 15.07
N ALA A 113 2.35 -64.88 14.15
CA ALA A 113 2.25 -64.94 12.69
C ALA A 113 1.04 -64.33 11.98
N GLY A 114 1.36 -63.55 10.92
CA GLY A 114 0.44 -63.51 9.78
C GLY A 114 0.44 -62.26 8.93
N SER A 115 1.20 -62.32 7.81
CA SER A 115 0.98 -61.72 6.51
C SER A 115 0.97 -60.20 6.28
N PRO A 116 1.59 -59.78 5.19
CA PRO A 116 1.69 -58.37 4.80
C PRO A 116 0.46 -57.93 4.03
N GLY A 117 -0.28 -56.99 4.56
CA GLY A 117 -1.43 -56.40 3.94
C GLY A 117 -1.31 -54.90 3.83
N VAL A 118 -1.05 -54.48 2.61
CA VAL A 118 -1.46 -53.18 1.99
C VAL A 118 -1.43 -51.96 2.89
N LEU A 119 -0.40 -51.18 2.73
CA LEU A 119 -0.35 -49.78 3.14
C LEU A 119 -1.47 -48.97 2.45
N ALA A 120 -2.57 -48.79 3.12
CA ALA A 120 -3.49 -47.73 2.81
C ALA A 120 -2.86 -46.39 3.24
N PRO A 121 -2.92 -45.32 2.41
CA PRO A 121 -2.44 -44.01 2.85
C PRO A 121 -3.29 -43.50 4.01
N PRO A 122 -2.73 -42.79 4.99
CA PRO A 122 -3.49 -42.22 6.08
C PRO A 122 -4.40 -41.12 5.54
N VAL A 123 -5.69 -41.45 5.47
CA VAL A 123 -6.75 -40.46 5.26
C VAL A 123 -6.96 -39.76 6.59
N GLY A 124 -6.63 -38.46 6.65
CA GLY A 124 -6.95 -37.67 7.82
C GLY A 124 -5.86 -36.69 8.24
N ALA A 125 -5.22 -36.00 7.29
CA ALA A 125 -4.56 -34.73 7.63
C ALA A 125 -5.62 -33.63 7.74
N ALA A 126 -5.81 -33.10 8.94
CA ALA A 126 -6.62 -31.93 9.17
C ALA A 126 -6.12 -30.80 8.23
N PRO A 127 -7.02 -29.98 7.62
CA PRO A 127 -6.59 -28.88 6.76
C PRO A 127 -5.91 -27.82 7.63
N GLY A 128 -4.61 -27.61 7.42
CA GLY A 128 -3.79 -26.63 8.13
C GLY A 128 -2.42 -27.15 8.53
N GLY A 129 -1.77 -28.00 7.70
CA GLY A 129 -0.48 -28.62 8.02
C GLY A 129 0.68 -27.65 7.93
N SER A 130 1.71 -27.89 8.77
CA SER A 130 2.98 -27.13 8.84
C SER A 130 3.64 -26.91 7.48
N GLY A 131 3.41 -27.79 6.49
CA GLY A 131 3.93 -27.66 5.13
C GLY A 131 3.22 -26.59 4.29
N GLU A 132 1.93 -26.42 4.45
CA GLU A 132 1.12 -25.41 3.77
C GLU A 132 1.56 -24.02 4.20
N GLN A 133 1.59 -23.74 5.51
CA GLN A 133 2.02 -22.46 6.06
C GLN A 133 3.46 -22.17 5.68
N ALA A 134 4.37 -23.13 5.79
CA ALA A 134 5.77 -22.95 5.42
C ALA A 134 5.95 -22.62 3.93
N SER A 135 5.16 -23.26 3.05
CA SER A 135 5.18 -22.96 1.60
C SER A 135 4.69 -21.55 1.30
N TYR A 136 3.61 -21.11 1.96
CA TYR A 136 3.09 -19.75 1.84
C TYR A 136 4.12 -18.72 2.34
N ASP A 137 4.69 -18.93 3.52
CA ASP A 137 5.66 -18.04 4.15
C ASP A 137 6.94 -17.92 3.31
N ALA A 138 7.41 -19.02 2.71
CA ALA A 138 8.57 -19.00 1.82
C ALA A 138 8.33 -18.11 0.59
N ALA A 139 7.15 -18.23 -0.05
CA ALA A 139 6.78 -17.40 -1.19
C ALA A 139 6.62 -15.92 -0.79
N PHE A 140 6.01 -15.66 0.36
CA PHE A 140 5.81 -14.31 0.88
C PHE A 140 7.13 -13.65 1.30
N ASN A 141 8.06 -14.39 1.88
CA ASN A 141 9.40 -13.90 2.20
C ASN A 141 10.22 -13.56 0.94
N ALA A 142 10.09 -14.36 -0.13
CA ALA A 142 10.68 -14.04 -1.43
C ALA A 142 10.12 -12.71 -1.98
N LEU A 143 8.80 -12.48 -1.88
CA LEU A 143 8.16 -11.23 -2.29
C LEU A 143 8.70 -10.03 -1.48
N LYS A 144 8.77 -10.16 -0.16
CA LYS A 144 9.35 -9.12 0.73
C LYS A 144 10.82 -8.84 0.43
N GLY A 145 11.56 -9.87 0.07
CA GLY A 145 12.96 -9.78 -0.35
C GLY A 145 13.16 -9.26 -1.78
N SER A 146 12.08 -8.88 -2.47
CA SER A 146 12.09 -8.43 -3.88
C SER A 146 12.58 -9.50 -4.87
N ASP A 147 12.60 -10.76 -4.47
CA ASP A 147 12.85 -11.90 -5.36
C ASP A 147 11.52 -12.30 -6.04
N TYR A 148 11.10 -11.46 -6.97
CA TYR A 148 9.80 -11.62 -7.64
C TYR A 148 9.67 -12.94 -8.42
N PRO A 149 10.70 -13.40 -9.16
CA PRO A 149 10.62 -14.70 -9.84
C PRO A 149 10.37 -15.86 -8.88
N ARG A 150 11.04 -15.87 -7.74
CA ARG A 150 10.87 -16.90 -6.71
C ARG A 150 9.51 -16.79 -6.02
N ALA A 151 9.04 -15.57 -5.74
CA ALA A 151 7.72 -15.33 -5.19
C ALA A 151 6.61 -15.84 -6.13
N ILE A 152 6.70 -15.52 -7.43
CA ILE A 152 5.78 -15.97 -8.47
C ILE A 152 5.74 -17.51 -8.52
N ALA A 153 6.91 -18.15 -8.60
CA ALA A 153 6.98 -19.61 -8.61
C ALA A 153 6.39 -20.22 -7.32
N GLY A 154 6.71 -19.65 -6.16
CA GLY A 154 6.22 -20.10 -4.87
C GLY A 154 4.70 -19.99 -4.73
N PHE A 155 4.10 -18.83 -5.04
CA PHE A 155 2.66 -18.67 -4.96
C PHE A 155 1.90 -19.49 -6.02
N LYS A 156 2.43 -19.64 -7.24
CA LYS A 156 1.85 -20.56 -8.24
C LYS A 156 1.81 -21.99 -7.72
N ASN A 157 2.93 -22.46 -7.18
CA ASN A 157 3.00 -23.81 -6.59
C ASN A 157 2.02 -23.94 -5.43
N PHE A 158 1.96 -22.93 -4.54
CA PHE A 158 1.03 -22.96 -3.40
C PHE A 158 -0.43 -23.13 -3.84
N VAL A 159 -0.91 -22.27 -4.76
CA VAL A 159 -2.31 -22.32 -5.22
C VAL A 159 -2.63 -23.63 -5.95
N SER A 160 -1.65 -24.20 -6.67
CA SER A 160 -1.86 -25.49 -7.34
C SER A 160 -1.86 -26.68 -6.39
N THR A 161 -1.06 -26.63 -5.33
CA THR A 161 -0.92 -27.72 -4.35
C THR A 161 -2.02 -27.69 -3.28
N TYR A 162 -2.45 -26.47 -2.90
CA TYR A 162 -3.39 -26.24 -1.82
C TYR A 162 -4.60 -25.41 -2.26
N PRO A 163 -5.36 -25.82 -3.29
CA PRO A 163 -6.45 -25.00 -3.85
C PRO A 163 -7.62 -24.79 -2.87
N ALA A 164 -7.82 -25.69 -1.92
CA ALA A 164 -8.85 -25.62 -0.87
C ALA A 164 -8.37 -24.92 0.42
N SER A 165 -7.13 -24.45 0.45
CA SER A 165 -6.58 -23.77 1.60
C SER A 165 -7.31 -22.45 1.91
N PRO A 166 -7.52 -22.11 3.19
CA PRO A 166 -7.95 -20.78 3.58
C PRO A 166 -7.01 -19.66 3.10
N LEU A 167 -5.74 -19.99 2.83
CA LEU A 167 -4.73 -19.07 2.32
C LEU A 167 -4.72 -18.98 0.80
N ALA A 168 -5.46 -19.82 0.05
CA ALA A 168 -5.39 -19.90 -1.40
C ALA A 168 -5.76 -18.58 -2.08
N SER A 169 -6.85 -17.93 -1.64
CA SER A 169 -7.25 -16.63 -2.18
C SER A 169 -6.22 -15.53 -1.90
N ASN A 170 -5.59 -15.58 -0.73
CA ASN A 170 -4.54 -14.64 -0.34
C ASN A 170 -3.26 -14.89 -1.14
N ALA A 171 -2.88 -16.16 -1.32
CA ALA A 171 -1.73 -16.55 -2.14
C ALA A 171 -1.92 -16.13 -3.62
N GLN A 172 -3.13 -16.31 -4.17
CA GLN A 172 -3.48 -15.89 -5.52
C GLN A 172 -3.42 -14.36 -5.69
N TYR A 173 -3.85 -13.61 -4.68
CA TYR A 173 -3.73 -12.15 -4.64
C TYR A 173 -2.25 -11.71 -4.65
N TRP A 174 -1.40 -12.32 -3.80
CA TRP A 174 0.02 -12.01 -3.76
C TRP A 174 0.78 -12.44 -5.02
N LEU A 175 0.30 -13.48 -5.70
CA LEU A 175 0.79 -13.81 -7.04
C LEU A 175 0.54 -12.66 -8.02
N GLY A 176 -0.65 -12.06 -7.97
CA GLY A 176 -0.99 -10.87 -8.74
C GLY A 176 -0.08 -9.68 -8.42
N GLU A 177 0.18 -9.43 -7.14
CA GLU A 177 1.11 -8.38 -6.70
C GLU A 177 2.54 -8.65 -7.18
N ALA A 178 3.02 -9.88 -7.06
CA ALA A 178 4.36 -10.26 -7.54
C ALA A 178 4.52 -10.01 -9.05
N TYR A 179 3.52 -10.37 -9.85
CA TYR A 179 3.48 -10.05 -11.27
C TYR A 179 3.44 -8.55 -11.54
N TYR A 180 2.63 -7.80 -10.77
CA TYR A 180 2.49 -6.35 -10.91
C TYR A 180 3.82 -5.63 -10.69
N VAL A 181 4.52 -5.93 -9.58
CA VAL A 181 5.81 -5.31 -9.28
C VAL A 181 6.91 -5.74 -10.24
N ASN A 182 6.81 -6.97 -10.77
CA ASN A 182 7.67 -7.48 -11.83
C ASN A 182 7.33 -6.92 -13.23
N ARG A 183 6.34 -6.00 -13.32
CA ARG A 183 5.82 -5.37 -14.55
C ARG A 183 5.20 -6.34 -15.56
N GLU A 184 4.86 -7.54 -15.13
CA GLU A 184 4.13 -8.52 -15.92
C GLU A 184 2.61 -8.26 -15.82
N TYR A 185 2.19 -7.07 -16.23
CA TYR A 185 0.82 -6.58 -16.04
C TYR A 185 -0.29 -7.50 -16.60
N PRO A 186 -0.15 -8.12 -17.79
CA PRO A 186 -1.15 -9.07 -18.26
C PRO A 186 -1.34 -10.27 -17.33
N ASN A 187 -0.24 -10.82 -16.80
CA ASN A 187 -0.26 -11.91 -15.83
C ASN A 187 -0.85 -11.46 -14.49
N ALA A 188 -0.55 -10.23 -14.06
CA ALA A 188 -1.13 -9.64 -12.85
C ALA A 188 -2.65 -9.53 -12.94
N ILE A 189 -3.19 -9.01 -14.06
CA ILE A 189 -4.63 -8.92 -14.30
C ILE A 189 -5.27 -10.30 -14.19
N THR A 190 -4.71 -11.30 -14.89
CA THR A 190 -5.22 -12.67 -14.86
C THR A 190 -5.20 -13.24 -13.43
N ALA A 191 -4.13 -13.02 -12.69
CA ALA A 191 -4.01 -13.50 -11.31
C ALA A 191 -5.05 -12.86 -10.38
N PHE A 192 -5.26 -11.53 -10.47
CA PHE A 192 -6.27 -10.83 -9.69
C PHE A 192 -7.70 -11.23 -10.09
N GLN A 193 -7.97 -11.42 -11.38
CA GLN A 193 -9.27 -11.89 -11.86
C GLN A 193 -9.61 -13.26 -11.30
N ARG A 194 -8.63 -14.17 -11.19
CA ARG A 194 -8.84 -15.48 -10.57
C ARG A 194 -9.25 -15.38 -9.09
N VAL A 195 -8.75 -14.39 -8.32
CA VAL A 195 -9.23 -14.18 -6.96
C VAL A 195 -10.74 -13.92 -6.94
N ILE A 196 -11.23 -13.14 -7.91
CA ILE A 196 -12.64 -12.72 -7.97
C ILE A 196 -13.55 -13.85 -8.46
N THR A 197 -13.05 -14.70 -9.36
CA THR A 197 -13.82 -15.82 -9.93
C THR A 197 -13.81 -17.05 -9.04
N ASP A 198 -12.63 -17.43 -8.52
CA ASP A 198 -12.45 -18.67 -7.82
C ASP A 198 -12.80 -18.52 -6.31
N TRP A 199 -12.68 -17.30 -5.76
CA TRP A 199 -12.98 -16.98 -4.34
C TRP A 199 -13.77 -15.68 -4.21
N PRO A 200 -15.02 -15.59 -4.76
CA PRO A 200 -15.79 -14.33 -4.80
C PRO A 200 -16.13 -13.78 -3.40
N ASP A 201 -16.24 -14.63 -2.39
CA ASP A 201 -16.56 -14.27 -1.01
C ASP A 201 -15.31 -14.00 -0.15
N SER A 202 -14.13 -14.10 -0.74
CA SER A 202 -12.87 -13.79 -0.06
C SER A 202 -12.76 -12.31 0.29
N ARG A 203 -12.17 -12.01 1.45
CA ARG A 203 -11.78 -10.64 1.82
C ARG A 203 -10.87 -9.97 0.79
N LYS A 204 -10.17 -10.79 -0.04
CA LYS A 204 -9.28 -10.29 -1.09
C LYS A 204 -9.98 -9.97 -2.41
N ALA A 205 -11.23 -10.39 -2.60
CA ALA A 205 -11.96 -10.12 -3.86
C ALA A 205 -12.16 -8.62 -4.14
N PRO A 206 -12.56 -7.76 -3.18
CA PRO A 206 -12.63 -6.32 -3.40
C PRO A 206 -11.27 -5.70 -3.76
N ASP A 207 -10.21 -6.06 -3.02
CA ASP A 207 -8.85 -5.56 -3.25
C ASP A 207 -8.34 -5.99 -4.63
N ALA A 208 -8.58 -7.25 -5.00
CA ALA A 208 -8.18 -7.78 -6.30
C ALA A 208 -8.85 -7.02 -7.46
N LEU A 209 -10.14 -6.68 -7.33
CA LEU A 209 -10.83 -5.91 -8.38
C LEU A 209 -10.25 -4.49 -8.53
N VAL A 210 -9.90 -3.82 -7.43
CA VAL A 210 -9.17 -2.54 -7.47
C VAL A 210 -7.83 -2.69 -8.18
N LYS A 211 -7.09 -3.76 -7.88
CA LYS A 211 -5.78 -4.04 -8.49
C LYS A 211 -5.88 -4.33 -9.98
N VAL A 212 -6.95 -4.97 -10.44
CA VAL A 212 -7.23 -5.09 -11.89
C VAL A 212 -7.33 -3.70 -12.51
N GLY A 213 -8.13 -2.79 -11.96
CA GLY A 213 -8.27 -1.43 -12.47
C GLY A 213 -6.97 -0.64 -12.46
N PHE A 214 -6.17 -0.76 -11.39
CA PHE A 214 -4.86 -0.09 -11.31
C PHE A 214 -3.88 -0.65 -12.34
N THR A 215 -3.89 -1.95 -12.56
CA THR A 215 -3.02 -2.62 -13.53
C THR A 215 -3.41 -2.25 -14.96
N GLN A 216 -4.70 -2.16 -15.26
CA GLN A 216 -5.21 -1.67 -16.55
C GLN A 216 -4.75 -0.21 -16.80
N ALA A 217 -4.83 0.65 -15.77
CA ALA A 217 -4.33 2.02 -15.88
C ALA A 217 -2.80 2.06 -16.13
N ALA A 218 -2.03 1.17 -15.49
CA ALA A 218 -0.58 1.06 -15.72
C ALA A 218 -0.24 0.60 -17.15
N LEU A 219 -1.13 -0.17 -17.79
CA LEU A 219 -1.05 -0.56 -19.21
C LEU A 219 -1.52 0.54 -20.17
N GLY A 220 -1.97 1.70 -19.66
CA GLY A 220 -2.55 2.76 -20.51
C GLY A 220 -4.00 2.51 -20.95
N LYS A 221 -4.64 1.43 -20.49
CA LYS A 221 -6.03 1.05 -20.78
C LYS A 221 -6.99 1.86 -19.91
N THR A 222 -7.03 3.19 -20.13
CA THR A 222 -7.72 4.13 -19.25
C THR A 222 -9.22 3.91 -19.18
N THR A 223 -9.88 3.57 -20.29
CA THR A 223 -11.32 3.30 -20.33
C THR A 223 -11.66 2.05 -19.52
N GLU A 224 -10.97 0.94 -19.79
CA GLU A 224 -11.17 -0.33 -19.07
C GLU A 224 -10.90 -0.16 -17.55
N ALA A 225 -9.86 0.60 -17.20
CA ALA A 225 -9.53 0.90 -15.82
C ALA A 225 -10.65 1.67 -15.11
N ARG A 226 -11.25 2.66 -15.78
CA ARG A 226 -12.38 3.44 -15.25
C ARG A 226 -13.59 2.53 -15.02
N ASP A 227 -13.99 1.74 -16.02
CA ASP A 227 -15.12 0.83 -15.91
C ASP A 227 -14.94 -0.18 -14.77
N THR A 228 -13.73 -0.71 -14.64
CA THR A 228 -13.39 -1.63 -13.55
C THR A 228 -13.47 -0.97 -12.17
N LEU A 229 -12.94 0.26 -12.01
CA LEU A 229 -12.99 0.99 -10.74
C LEU A 229 -14.41 1.43 -10.36
N GLU A 230 -15.25 1.78 -11.34
CA GLU A 230 -16.68 2.03 -11.10
C GLU A 230 -17.41 0.75 -10.66
N ASN A 231 -17.05 -0.40 -11.22
CA ASN A 231 -17.59 -1.69 -10.82
C ASN A 231 -17.22 -2.04 -9.37
N VAL A 232 -16.00 -1.70 -8.90
CA VAL A 232 -15.62 -1.86 -7.48
C VAL A 232 -16.61 -1.16 -6.57
N GLN A 233 -16.95 0.11 -6.86
CA GLN A 233 -17.86 0.90 -6.03
C GLN A 233 -19.28 0.32 -6.01
N LYS A 234 -19.75 -0.22 -7.14
CA LYS A 234 -21.07 -0.83 -7.27
C LYS A 234 -21.17 -2.18 -6.55
N ARG A 235 -20.10 -2.99 -6.65
CA ARG A 235 -20.10 -4.38 -6.15
C ARG A 235 -19.75 -4.48 -4.66
N TYR A 236 -18.89 -3.54 -4.17
CA TYR A 236 -18.36 -3.57 -2.81
C TYR A 236 -18.53 -2.23 -2.08
N PRO A 237 -19.77 -1.70 -1.98
CA PRO A 237 -20.02 -0.39 -1.36
C PRO A 237 -19.58 -0.40 0.11
N GLY A 238 -19.03 0.73 0.57
CA GLY A 238 -18.62 0.89 1.97
C GLY A 238 -17.29 0.20 2.35
N THR A 239 -16.62 -0.45 1.40
CA THR A 239 -15.30 -1.05 1.64
C THR A 239 -14.18 -0.05 1.39
N GLU A 240 -13.00 -0.31 1.97
CA GLU A 240 -11.79 0.44 1.68
C GLU A 240 -11.43 0.39 0.18
N ALA A 241 -11.64 -0.76 -0.45
CA ALA A 241 -11.47 -0.94 -1.89
C ALA A 241 -12.33 0.05 -2.70
N ALA A 242 -13.58 0.27 -2.31
CA ALA A 242 -14.45 1.26 -2.96
C ALA A 242 -13.95 2.70 -2.77
N ALA A 243 -13.41 3.03 -1.60
CA ALA A 243 -12.81 4.34 -1.34
C ALA A 243 -11.56 4.57 -2.19
N LEU A 244 -10.67 3.58 -2.29
CA LEU A 244 -9.49 3.62 -3.15
C LEU A 244 -9.86 3.76 -4.63
N ALA A 245 -10.90 3.05 -5.09
CA ALA A 245 -11.40 3.16 -6.45
C ALA A 245 -11.93 4.57 -6.74
N ALA A 246 -12.70 5.17 -5.82
CA ALA A 246 -13.23 6.53 -5.94
C ALA A 246 -12.10 7.56 -6.08
N ASP A 247 -11.09 7.47 -5.22
CA ASP A 247 -9.94 8.38 -5.24
C ASP A 247 -9.15 8.24 -6.55
N ARG A 248 -8.95 7.02 -7.05
CA ARG A 248 -8.29 6.80 -8.33
C ARG A 248 -9.08 7.38 -9.50
N LEU A 249 -10.40 7.18 -9.53
CA LEU A 249 -11.28 7.76 -10.54
C LEU A 249 -11.22 9.29 -10.55
N LYS A 250 -11.23 9.93 -9.38
CA LYS A 250 -11.07 11.37 -9.23
C LYS A 250 -9.74 11.87 -9.81
N ARG A 251 -8.64 11.16 -9.53
CA ARG A 251 -7.32 11.51 -10.12
C ARG A 251 -7.31 11.34 -11.63
N MET A 252 -7.95 10.30 -12.17
CA MET A 252 -8.05 10.08 -13.61
C MET A 252 -8.93 11.11 -14.33
N SER A 253 -9.87 11.74 -13.64
CA SER A 253 -10.69 12.83 -14.21
C SER A 253 -9.98 14.19 -14.19
N ASN A 254 -9.17 14.47 -13.18
CA ASN A 254 -8.47 15.73 -12.99
C ASN A 254 -7.16 15.83 -13.80
N GLY A 255 -6.68 14.73 -14.35
CA GLY A 255 -5.45 14.66 -15.14
C GLY A 255 -5.65 14.78 -16.66
N LYS A 256 -6.79 15.37 -17.09
CA LYS A 256 -7.07 15.72 -18.51
C LYS A 256 -6.76 17.17 -18.78
#